data_0c864798757efb6178da73c466daf07c
#
_entry.id   0c864798757efb6178da73c466daf07c
#
_cell.length_a   1.000
_cell.length_b   1.000
_cell.length_c   1.000
_cell.angle_alpha   90.00
_cell.angle_beta   90.00
_cell.angle_gamma   90.00
#
_symmetry.space_group_name_H-M   'P 1'
#
loop_
_entity.id
_entity.type
_entity.pdbx_description
1 polymer ?
#
loop_
_entity_poly.entity_id
_entity_poly.type
_entity_poly.pdbx_seq_one_letter_code
_entity_poly.pdbx_strand_id
1 'polypeptide(L)'
;MFVYKRQTKISFIIILIIGLLFIFSFNALTETEVYFSLYDNPELIIIKNIDNAKEFINIAMYTFTDREIAQAIIRAKDRGVDIKIYLDRSQVNAEYSKSRYFVNNGIKDIRISSNNYIMHNKFAVIDNKIVITGSYNWAASAGERNDENLLVIDDKNIVKKYQNQFNNLWNNKYSPGRYNELISEAGIISLPTLETSEKTPALSDKVININTASLEELDELWGVGKIIAQNIIDYIEACGGFKTPEEIKLVDGIDDKKWDKWKEEGWIIKVK
;
A
#
# COMPACT_ATOMS: atom_id res chain seq x y z
N MET A 1 55.81 22.21 -43.07
CA MET A 1 55.90 20.90 -42.37
C MET A 1 55.51 20.97 -40.87
N PHE A 2 55.50 22.11 -40.24
CA PHE A 2 55.18 22.29 -38.83
C PHE A 2 53.68 22.37 -38.48
N VAL A 3 52.81 22.76 -39.40
CA VAL A 3 51.36 22.95 -39.16
C VAL A 3 50.63 21.60 -39.09
N TYR A 4 51.06 20.60 -39.85
CA TYR A 4 50.43 19.28 -39.95
C TYR A 4 50.59 18.44 -38.66
N LYS A 5 51.72 18.59 -37.95
CA LYS A 5 51.98 17.90 -36.67
C LYS A 5 51.16 18.43 -35.49
N ARG A 6 50.60 19.68 -35.60
CA ARG A 6 49.82 20.29 -34.50
C ARG A 6 48.35 19.90 -34.57
N GLN A 7 47.81 19.72 -35.79
CA GLN A 7 46.43 19.28 -35.98
C GLN A 7 46.23 17.81 -35.58
N THR A 8 47.20 16.92 -35.89
CA THR A 8 47.10 15.51 -35.48
C THR A 8 47.15 15.31 -33.96
N LYS A 9 47.92 16.11 -33.21
CA LYS A 9 47.95 16.08 -31.77
C LYS A 9 46.65 16.53 -31.13
N ILE A 10 45.99 17.58 -31.65
CA ILE A 10 44.71 18.11 -31.16
C ILE A 10 43.58 17.08 -31.42
N SER A 11 43.57 16.45 -32.61
CA SER A 11 42.59 15.37 -32.89
C SER A 11 42.76 14.17 -31.99
N PHE A 12 43.99 13.79 -31.66
CA PHE A 12 44.28 12.67 -30.75
C PHE A 12 43.81 12.99 -29.30
N ILE A 13 44.02 14.22 -28.84
CA ILE A 13 43.58 14.65 -27.51
C ILE A 13 42.04 14.69 -27.41
N ILE A 14 41.35 15.17 -28.46
CA ILE A 14 39.90 15.19 -28.51
C ILE A 14 39.33 13.77 -28.53
N ILE A 15 39.91 12.85 -29.29
CA ILE A 15 39.51 11.42 -29.30
C ILE A 15 39.76 10.77 -27.94
N LEU A 16 40.87 11.09 -27.25
CA LEU A 16 41.15 10.58 -25.91
C LEU A 16 40.18 11.12 -24.86
N ILE A 17 39.79 12.40 -24.95
CA ILE A 17 38.80 13.03 -24.06
C ILE A 17 37.41 12.45 -24.31
N ILE A 18 37.01 12.25 -25.58
CA ILE A 18 35.74 11.62 -25.94
C ILE A 18 35.77 10.14 -25.48
N GLY A 19 36.87 9.43 -25.64
CA GLY A 19 37.05 8.07 -25.13
C GLY A 19 37.00 7.99 -23.61
N LEU A 20 37.59 8.95 -22.88
CA LEU A 20 37.46 9.04 -21.42
C LEU A 20 36.02 9.40 -20.98
N LEU A 21 35.32 10.27 -21.71
CA LEU A 21 33.91 10.59 -21.45
C LEU A 21 32.98 9.39 -21.72
N PHE A 22 33.34 8.51 -22.65
CA PHE A 22 32.59 7.27 -22.91
C PHE A 22 32.87 6.16 -21.86
N ILE A 23 34.04 6.17 -21.21
CA ILE A 23 34.38 5.22 -20.14
C ILE A 23 33.70 5.63 -18.82
N PHE A 24 33.39 6.91 -18.63
CA PHE A 24 32.45 7.39 -17.63
C PHE A 24 30.99 7.28 -18.12
N SER A 25 30.64 6.22 -18.82
CA SER A 25 29.26 5.74 -18.79
C SER A 25 28.98 5.41 -17.33
N PHE A 26 28.31 6.32 -16.67
CA PHE A 26 27.77 6.15 -15.34
C PHE A 26 27.00 4.82 -15.33
N ASN A 27 27.63 3.75 -14.88
CA ASN A 27 26.89 2.71 -14.23
C ASN A 27 26.26 3.42 -13.04
N ALA A 28 25.00 3.83 -13.16
CA ALA A 28 24.21 4.24 -12.01
C ALA A 28 24.38 3.08 -11.03
N LEU A 29 25.04 3.35 -9.90
CA LEU A 29 25.18 2.37 -8.85
C LEU A 29 23.76 1.97 -8.51
N THR A 30 23.43 0.71 -8.73
CA THR A 30 22.16 0.18 -8.28
C THR A 30 22.19 0.20 -6.76
N GLU A 31 21.20 0.81 -6.16
CA GLU A 31 21.08 0.90 -4.73
C GLU A 31 20.07 -0.14 -4.24
N THR A 32 20.47 -0.93 -3.26
CA THR A 32 19.58 -1.84 -2.56
C THR A 32 19.57 -1.43 -1.09
N GLU A 33 18.45 -0.96 -0.63
CA GLU A 33 18.24 -0.59 0.76
C GLU A 33 17.50 -1.72 1.48
N VAL A 34 17.90 -1.99 2.72
CA VAL A 34 17.31 -3.02 3.57
C VAL A 34 16.80 -2.37 4.84
N TYR A 35 15.59 -2.72 5.24
CA TYR A 35 14.92 -2.19 6.42
C TYR A 35 14.37 -3.35 7.26
N PHE A 36 14.40 -3.20 8.58
CA PHE A 36 13.86 -4.18 9.52
C PHE A 36 12.73 -3.55 10.34
N SER A 37 11.65 -4.31 10.53
CA SER A 37 10.58 -3.91 11.44
C SER A 37 11.15 -3.68 12.85
N LEU A 38 10.45 -2.91 13.66
CA LEU A 38 10.83 -2.46 15.01
C LEU A 38 11.97 -1.43 15.05
N TYR A 39 12.77 -1.25 13.97
CA TYR A 39 13.92 -0.32 13.96
C TYR A 39 13.77 0.77 12.88
N ASP A 40 13.37 0.39 11.66
CA ASP A 40 13.48 1.25 10.47
C ASP A 40 12.14 1.77 9.94
N ASN A 41 11.03 1.38 10.55
CA ASN A 41 9.68 1.72 10.12
C ASN A 41 9.39 1.45 8.62
N PRO A 42 9.33 0.16 8.19
CA PRO A 42 9.09 -0.22 6.79
C PRO A 42 7.81 0.36 6.19
N GLU A 43 6.76 0.57 6.99
CA GLU A 43 5.51 1.19 6.54
C GLU A 43 5.74 2.56 5.91
N LEU A 44 6.48 3.45 6.58
CA LEU A 44 6.79 4.78 6.05
C LEU A 44 7.63 4.72 4.77
N ILE A 45 8.52 3.73 4.65
CA ILE A 45 9.32 3.52 3.43
C ILE A 45 8.42 3.10 2.27
N ILE A 46 7.48 2.17 2.50
CA ILE A 46 6.49 1.75 1.50
C ILE A 46 5.66 2.95 1.06
N ILE A 47 5.08 3.69 2.01
CA ILE A 47 4.26 4.87 1.74
C ILE A 47 5.02 5.91 0.91
N LYS A 48 6.26 6.24 1.29
CA LYS A 48 7.11 7.17 0.55
C LYS A 48 7.30 6.77 -0.91
N ASN A 49 7.54 5.49 -1.18
CA ASN A 49 7.71 4.99 -2.54
C ASN A 49 6.40 5.02 -3.33
N ILE A 50 5.26 4.68 -2.71
CA ILE A 50 3.93 4.77 -3.31
C ILE A 50 3.57 6.23 -3.65
N ASP A 51 3.81 7.16 -2.72
CA ASP A 51 3.52 8.58 -2.92
C ASP A 51 4.40 9.21 -4.01
N ASN A 52 5.57 8.64 -4.30
CA ASN A 52 6.45 9.07 -5.39
C ASN A 52 6.15 8.43 -6.75
N ALA A 53 5.30 7.40 -6.82
CA ALA A 53 4.92 6.74 -8.07
C ALA A 53 4.27 7.70 -9.08
N LYS A 54 4.58 7.51 -10.38
CA LYS A 54 4.15 8.39 -11.46
C LYS A 54 3.34 7.69 -12.54
N GLU A 55 3.65 6.42 -12.82
CA GLU A 55 3.11 5.68 -13.95
C GLU A 55 2.21 4.53 -13.49
N PHE A 56 2.75 3.60 -12.72
CA PHE A 56 1.98 2.46 -12.23
C PHE A 56 2.56 1.83 -10.96
N ILE A 57 1.69 1.09 -10.24
CA ILE A 57 2.07 0.23 -9.13
C ILE A 57 1.42 -1.14 -9.33
N ASN A 58 2.23 -2.18 -9.46
CA ASN A 58 1.82 -3.57 -9.56
C ASN A 58 2.14 -4.31 -8.25
N ILE A 59 1.12 -4.73 -7.51
CA ILE A 59 1.23 -5.30 -6.17
C ILE A 59 0.85 -6.78 -6.18
N ALA A 60 1.72 -7.66 -5.66
CA ALA A 60 1.39 -9.04 -5.33
C ALA A 60 1.59 -9.23 -3.81
N MET A 61 0.49 -9.38 -3.07
CA MET A 61 0.52 -9.36 -1.61
C MET A 61 -0.28 -10.50 -1.01
N TYR A 62 0.37 -11.24 -0.09
CA TYR A 62 -0.29 -12.29 0.66
C TYR A 62 -1.32 -11.71 1.63
N THR A 63 -0.90 -10.92 2.61
CA THR A 63 -1.79 -10.24 3.56
C THR A 63 -1.70 -8.73 3.38
N PHE A 64 -2.84 -8.09 3.12
CA PHE A 64 -2.95 -6.65 2.99
C PHE A 64 -4.05 -6.13 3.91
N THR A 65 -3.67 -5.71 5.12
CA THR A 65 -4.59 -5.19 6.13
C THR A 65 -4.19 -3.80 6.62
N ASP A 66 -3.00 -3.32 6.24
CA ASP A 66 -2.49 -2.02 6.62
C ASP A 66 -3.32 -0.88 6.01
N ARG A 67 -3.75 0.04 6.86
CA ARG A 67 -4.62 1.16 6.50
C ARG A 67 -3.84 2.29 5.82
N GLU A 68 -2.72 2.67 6.40
CA GLU A 68 -1.94 3.82 5.92
C GLU A 68 -1.34 3.54 4.54
N ILE A 69 -0.86 2.31 4.32
CA ILE A 69 -0.42 1.86 3.00
C ILE A 69 -1.59 1.84 2.02
N ALA A 70 -2.78 1.35 2.45
CA ALA A 70 -3.96 1.34 1.60
C ALA A 70 -4.39 2.76 1.19
N GLN A 71 -4.36 3.72 2.11
CA GLN A 71 -4.64 5.12 1.81
C GLN A 71 -3.61 5.72 0.84
N ALA A 72 -2.33 5.36 0.97
CA ALA A 72 -1.29 5.79 0.02
C ALA A 72 -1.57 5.27 -1.39
N ILE A 73 -2.06 4.03 -1.53
CA ILE A 73 -2.49 3.47 -2.83
C ILE A 73 -3.66 4.28 -3.41
N ILE A 74 -4.64 4.67 -2.60
CA ILE A 74 -5.75 5.50 -3.09
C ILE A 74 -5.23 6.88 -3.53
N ARG A 75 -4.35 7.52 -2.76
CA ARG A 75 -3.72 8.78 -3.18
C ARG A 75 -2.96 8.64 -4.50
N ALA A 76 -2.26 7.53 -4.72
CA ALA A 76 -1.57 7.24 -5.98
C ALA A 76 -2.57 7.13 -7.14
N LYS A 77 -3.66 6.36 -6.98
CA LYS A 77 -4.76 6.26 -7.95
C LYS A 77 -5.35 7.64 -8.26
N ASP A 78 -5.60 8.47 -7.25
CA ASP A 78 -6.19 9.81 -7.42
C ASP A 78 -5.26 10.77 -8.18
N ARG A 79 -3.94 10.51 -8.15
CA ARG A 79 -2.95 11.19 -9.00
C ARG A 79 -2.92 10.66 -10.45
N GLY A 80 -3.68 9.61 -10.77
CA GLY A 80 -3.72 8.99 -12.10
C GLY A 80 -2.73 7.84 -12.30
N VAL A 81 -2.12 7.33 -11.24
CA VAL A 81 -1.23 6.16 -11.28
C VAL A 81 -2.08 4.91 -11.54
N ASP A 82 -1.65 4.06 -12.49
CA ASP A 82 -2.31 2.78 -12.78
C ASP A 82 -2.02 1.76 -11.66
N ILE A 83 -3.06 1.25 -11.00
CA ILE A 83 -2.93 0.35 -9.86
C ILE A 83 -3.44 -1.04 -10.22
N LYS A 84 -2.59 -2.06 -10.06
CA LYS A 84 -2.98 -3.46 -10.18
C LYS A 84 -2.61 -4.22 -8.92
N ILE A 85 -3.58 -4.93 -8.35
CA ILE A 85 -3.42 -5.66 -7.09
C ILE A 85 -3.75 -7.14 -7.30
N TYR A 86 -2.81 -8.01 -6.97
CA TYR A 86 -2.97 -9.46 -6.97
C TYR A 86 -2.88 -9.99 -5.55
N LEU A 87 -3.98 -10.57 -5.04
CA LEU A 87 -4.13 -11.00 -3.65
C LEU A 87 -4.21 -12.51 -3.52
N ASP A 88 -3.82 -13.02 -2.37
CA ASP A 88 -4.05 -14.42 -2.02
C ASP A 88 -5.52 -14.67 -1.68
N ARG A 89 -6.07 -15.79 -2.19
CA ARG A 89 -7.48 -16.16 -2.02
C ARG A 89 -7.87 -16.34 -0.56
N SER A 90 -7.00 -16.91 0.26
CA SER A 90 -7.31 -17.17 1.67
C SER A 90 -7.39 -15.88 2.51
N GLN A 91 -6.77 -14.79 2.03
CA GLN A 91 -6.65 -13.54 2.77
C GLN A 91 -7.67 -12.47 2.34
N VAL A 92 -8.28 -12.63 1.18
CA VAL A 92 -9.22 -11.64 0.62
C VAL A 92 -10.43 -11.39 1.50
N ASN A 93 -10.91 -12.44 2.19
CA ASN A 93 -12.08 -12.39 3.05
C ASN A 93 -11.74 -12.29 4.52
N ALA A 94 -10.45 -12.18 4.87
CA ALA A 94 -10.07 -11.91 6.24
C ALA A 94 -10.73 -10.59 6.68
N GLU A 95 -11.20 -10.55 7.89
CA GLU A 95 -11.99 -9.46 8.49
C GLU A 95 -11.37 -8.06 8.28
N TYR A 96 -10.04 -8.00 8.22
CA TYR A 96 -9.28 -6.73 8.06
C TYR A 96 -8.68 -6.54 6.67
N SER A 97 -8.98 -7.45 5.74
CA SER A 97 -8.50 -7.31 4.36
C SER A 97 -8.92 -5.97 3.76
N LYS A 98 -7.97 -5.24 3.19
CA LYS A 98 -8.25 -3.98 2.49
C LYS A 98 -8.81 -4.19 1.07
N SER A 99 -9.09 -5.43 0.69
CA SER A 99 -9.67 -5.75 -0.63
C SER A 99 -10.96 -4.99 -0.92
N ARG A 100 -11.90 -4.95 0.04
CA ARG A 100 -13.15 -4.19 -0.07
C ARG A 100 -12.91 -2.69 -0.11
N TYR A 101 -12.00 -2.21 0.72
CA TYR A 101 -11.61 -0.80 0.75
C TYR A 101 -11.12 -0.34 -0.63
N PHE A 102 -10.28 -1.12 -1.29
CA PHE A 102 -9.81 -0.80 -2.64
C PHE A 102 -10.95 -0.73 -3.66
N VAL A 103 -11.84 -1.72 -3.66
CA VAL A 103 -13.03 -1.74 -4.55
C VAL A 103 -13.91 -0.52 -4.32
N ASN A 104 -14.24 -0.22 -3.07
CA ASN A 104 -15.09 0.90 -2.70
C ASN A 104 -14.47 2.27 -3.06
N ASN A 105 -13.14 2.35 -3.10
CA ASN A 105 -12.41 3.54 -3.52
C ASN A 105 -12.01 3.52 -5.01
N GLY A 106 -12.64 2.65 -5.82
CA GLY A 106 -12.56 2.70 -7.28
C GLY A 106 -11.31 2.06 -7.90
N ILE A 107 -10.55 1.23 -7.18
CA ILE A 107 -9.54 0.36 -7.77
C ILE A 107 -10.27 -0.75 -8.55
N LYS A 108 -10.10 -0.78 -9.88
CA LYS A 108 -10.82 -1.71 -10.77
C LYS A 108 -10.01 -2.98 -11.08
N ASP A 109 -8.70 -2.89 -11.07
CA ASP A 109 -7.80 -3.98 -11.44
C ASP A 109 -7.30 -4.71 -10.20
N ILE A 110 -8.19 -5.52 -9.62
CA ILE A 110 -7.88 -6.46 -8.53
C ILE A 110 -8.10 -7.87 -9.03
N ARG A 111 -7.14 -8.76 -8.80
CA ARG A 111 -7.24 -10.19 -9.08
C ARG A 111 -6.90 -11.01 -7.85
N ILE A 112 -7.50 -12.20 -7.78
CA ILE A 112 -7.31 -13.13 -6.67
C ILE A 112 -6.66 -14.39 -7.20
N SER A 113 -5.70 -14.93 -6.46
CA SER A 113 -5.10 -16.23 -6.75
C SER A 113 -6.18 -17.33 -6.72
N SER A 114 -6.25 -18.13 -7.77
CA SER A 114 -7.11 -19.33 -7.83
C SER A 114 -6.32 -20.62 -7.64
N ASN A 115 -5.02 -20.51 -7.37
CA ASN A 115 -4.18 -21.66 -7.13
C ASN A 115 -4.65 -22.41 -5.87
N ASN A 116 -4.53 -23.73 -5.88
CA ASN A 116 -4.78 -24.56 -4.70
C ASN A 116 -3.73 -24.35 -3.59
N TYR A 117 -2.65 -23.66 -3.92
CA TYR A 117 -1.57 -23.31 -3.01
C TYR A 117 -1.58 -21.82 -2.69
N ILE A 118 -0.97 -21.44 -1.58
CA ILE A 118 -0.87 -20.06 -1.10
C ILE A 118 -0.04 -19.22 -2.07
N MET A 119 -0.54 -18.05 -2.47
CA MET A 119 0.25 -17.01 -3.13
C MET A 119 0.96 -16.19 -2.07
N HIS A 120 2.11 -16.64 -1.62
CA HIS A 120 2.81 -16.07 -0.45
C HIS A 120 3.80 -14.95 -0.80
N ASN A 121 3.69 -14.34 -2.00
CA ASN A 121 4.52 -13.21 -2.38
C ASN A 121 4.14 -11.94 -1.60
N LYS A 122 5.13 -11.12 -1.37
CA LYS A 122 5.02 -9.79 -0.78
C LYS A 122 5.95 -8.88 -1.56
N PHE A 123 5.42 -8.32 -2.67
CA PHE A 123 6.18 -7.36 -3.45
C PHE A 123 5.30 -6.36 -4.18
N ALA A 124 5.87 -5.21 -4.49
CA ALA A 124 5.34 -4.24 -5.42
C ALA A 124 6.41 -3.82 -6.41
N VAL A 125 6.01 -3.65 -7.70
CA VAL A 125 6.85 -3.03 -8.72
C VAL A 125 6.28 -1.66 -9.04
N ILE A 126 7.11 -0.64 -8.94
CA ILE A 126 6.73 0.77 -9.14
C ILE A 126 7.48 1.31 -10.35
N ASP A 127 6.75 1.79 -11.35
CA ASP A 127 7.23 2.51 -12.53
C ASP A 127 8.35 1.78 -13.34
N ASN A 128 8.46 0.46 -13.26
CA ASN A 128 9.61 -0.33 -13.75
C ASN A 128 10.98 0.18 -13.23
N LYS A 129 11.00 0.87 -12.11
CA LYS A 129 12.21 1.47 -11.53
C LYS A 129 12.58 0.85 -10.21
N ILE A 130 11.59 0.50 -9.40
CA ILE A 130 11.77 0.04 -8.03
C ILE A 130 10.96 -1.24 -7.83
N VAL A 131 11.52 -2.18 -7.09
CA VAL A 131 10.77 -3.27 -6.45
C VAL A 131 10.92 -3.16 -4.94
N ILE A 132 9.79 -3.25 -4.25
CA ILE A 132 9.72 -3.39 -2.81
C ILE A 132 9.37 -4.85 -2.53
N THR A 133 10.16 -5.55 -1.71
CA THR A 133 9.94 -6.97 -1.38
C THR A 133 10.51 -7.32 -0.01
N GLY A 134 10.32 -8.55 0.44
CA GLY A 134 10.81 -9.05 1.73
C GLY A 134 9.84 -10.02 2.38
N SER A 135 10.01 -10.24 3.68
CA SER A 135 9.05 -11.00 4.47
C SER A 135 7.85 -10.17 4.91
N TYR A 136 7.98 -8.83 4.87
CA TYR A 136 7.02 -7.86 5.40
C TYR A 136 5.68 -7.92 4.65
N ASN A 137 4.63 -8.43 5.31
CA ASN A 137 3.26 -8.25 4.84
C ASN A 137 2.83 -6.79 5.04
N TRP A 138 1.98 -6.28 4.16
CA TRP A 138 1.42 -4.94 4.33
C TRP A 138 0.26 -5.00 5.35
N ALA A 139 0.65 -5.21 6.59
CA ALA A 139 -0.23 -5.42 7.73
C ALA A 139 0.35 -4.74 8.97
N ALA A 140 -0.50 -4.12 9.79
CA ALA A 140 -0.09 -3.41 11.01
C ALA A 140 0.74 -4.31 11.95
N SER A 141 0.36 -5.58 12.10
CA SER A 141 1.10 -6.55 12.91
C SER A 141 2.53 -6.80 12.44
N ALA A 142 2.82 -6.61 11.15
CA ALA A 142 4.15 -6.79 10.59
C ALA A 142 5.12 -5.68 11.06
N GLY A 143 4.61 -4.45 11.25
CA GLY A 143 5.40 -3.32 11.75
C GLY A 143 5.56 -3.28 13.26
N GLU A 144 4.56 -3.80 14.00
CA GLU A 144 4.47 -3.62 15.45
C GLU A 144 4.97 -4.81 16.27
N ARG A 145 4.92 -6.03 15.72
CA ARG A 145 5.09 -7.26 16.52
C ARG A 145 6.00 -8.30 15.92
N ASN A 146 6.19 -8.30 14.60
CA ASN A 146 6.96 -9.33 13.92
C ASN A 146 8.37 -8.83 13.61
N ASP A 147 9.33 -9.76 13.62
CA ASP A 147 10.65 -9.53 13.06
C ASP A 147 10.61 -9.76 11.54
N GLU A 148 10.50 -8.68 10.78
CA GLU A 148 10.36 -8.70 9.33
C GLU A 148 11.47 -7.89 8.66
N ASN A 149 11.72 -8.20 7.39
CA ASN A 149 12.60 -7.42 6.54
C ASN A 149 11.85 -6.84 5.34
N LEU A 150 12.31 -5.69 4.88
CA LEU A 150 11.87 -5.03 3.66
C LEU A 150 13.11 -4.64 2.86
N LEU A 151 13.08 -4.86 1.55
CA LEU A 151 14.09 -4.41 0.61
C LEU A 151 13.46 -3.45 -0.39
N VAL A 152 14.17 -2.37 -0.68
CA VAL A 152 13.88 -1.47 -1.81
C VAL A 152 15.03 -1.60 -2.79
N ILE A 153 14.75 -2.03 -4.01
CA ILE A 153 15.75 -2.43 -5.00
C ILE A 153 15.49 -1.69 -6.30
N ASP A 154 16.50 -0.99 -6.84
CA ASP A 154 16.44 -0.29 -8.13
C ASP A 154 17.26 -0.96 -9.24
N ASP A 155 17.82 -2.15 -8.99
CA ASP A 155 18.49 -2.93 -10.04
C ASP A 155 17.52 -3.32 -11.16
N LYS A 156 17.79 -2.83 -12.36
CA LYS A 156 16.93 -3.02 -13.54
C LYS A 156 16.65 -4.48 -13.87
N ASN A 157 17.63 -5.38 -13.63
CA ASN A 157 17.46 -6.80 -13.92
C ASN A 157 16.57 -7.47 -12.88
N ILE A 158 16.69 -7.06 -11.61
CA ILE A 158 15.86 -7.56 -10.52
C ILE A 158 14.44 -7.02 -10.71
N VAL A 159 14.27 -5.71 -10.93
CA VAL A 159 12.95 -5.08 -11.20
C VAL A 159 12.26 -5.79 -12.36
N LYS A 160 12.96 -6.03 -13.47
CA LYS A 160 12.43 -6.76 -14.63
C LYS A 160 11.97 -8.19 -14.28
N LYS A 161 12.71 -8.90 -13.44
CA LYS A 161 12.31 -10.24 -12.98
C LYS A 161 11.01 -10.20 -12.17
N TYR A 162 10.89 -9.26 -11.25
CA TYR A 162 9.67 -9.08 -10.46
C TYR A 162 8.48 -8.63 -11.31
N GLN A 163 8.70 -7.73 -12.28
CA GLN A 163 7.65 -7.34 -13.23
C GLN A 163 7.18 -8.53 -14.06
N ASN A 164 8.10 -9.37 -14.55
CA ASN A 164 7.74 -10.59 -15.26
C ASN A 164 6.97 -11.58 -14.36
N GLN A 165 7.36 -11.72 -13.10
CA GLN A 165 6.64 -12.55 -12.14
C GLN A 165 5.24 -12.01 -11.88
N PHE A 166 5.08 -10.69 -11.72
CA PHE A 166 3.76 -10.09 -11.61
C PHE A 166 2.90 -10.38 -12.84
N ASN A 167 3.45 -10.22 -14.05
CA ASN A 167 2.74 -10.52 -15.28
C ASN A 167 2.34 -12.01 -15.40
N ASN A 168 3.20 -12.93 -14.93
CA ASN A 168 2.88 -14.35 -14.87
C ASN A 168 1.71 -14.63 -13.92
N LEU A 169 1.72 -14.04 -12.72
CA LEU A 169 0.62 -14.13 -11.77
C LEU A 169 -0.66 -13.54 -12.37
N TRP A 170 -0.55 -12.32 -12.93
CA TRP A 170 -1.68 -11.59 -13.48
C TRP A 170 -2.36 -12.30 -14.66
N ASN A 171 -1.57 -12.91 -15.55
CA ASN A 171 -2.05 -13.55 -16.77
C ASN A 171 -2.14 -15.09 -16.67
N ASN A 172 -1.85 -15.66 -15.51
CA ASN A 172 -1.85 -17.10 -15.32
C ASN A 172 -3.28 -17.66 -15.50
N LYS A 173 -3.38 -18.86 -16.09
CA LYS A 173 -4.63 -19.63 -16.21
C LYS A 173 -5.29 -19.91 -14.84
N TYR A 174 -4.52 -19.80 -13.75
CA TYR A 174 -4.99 -19.93 -12.38
C TYR A 174 -5.39 -18.61 -11.75
N SER A 175 -5.39 -17.51 -12.51
CA SER A 175 -5.89 -16.20 -12.09
C SER A 175 -7.24 -15.97 -12.77
N PRO A 176 -8.35 -16.39 -12.16
CA PRO A 176 -9.62 -16.57 -12.89
C PRO A 176 -10.38 -15.27 -13.09
N GLY A 177 -9.80 -14.15 -13.22
CA GLY A 177 -10.53 -12.94 -13.52
C GLY A 177 -10.42 -11.86 -12.47
N ARG A 178 -11.30 -10.88 -12.57
CA ARG A 178 -11.33 -9.73 -11.68
C ARG A 178 -11.95 -10.06 -10.34
N TYR A 179 -11.53 -9.37 -9.32
CA TYR A 179 -12.00 -9.53 -7.96
C TYR A 179 -13.53 -9.63 -7.82
N ASN A 180 -14.27 -8.76 -8.52
CA ASN A 180 -15.74 -8.74 -8.44
C ASN A 180 -16.41 -10.01 -8.98
N GLU A 181 -15.83 -10.65 -9.98
CA GLU A 181 -16.34 -11.91 -10.54
C GLU A 181 -16.16 -13.05 -9.53
N LEU A 182 -14.98 -13.12 -8.92
CA LEU A 182 -14.69 -14.15 -7.93
C LEU A 182 -15.46 -14.01 -6.62
N ILE A 183 -15.71 -12.78 -6.19
CA ILE A 183 -16.55 -12.53 -5.02
C ILE A 183 -17.99 -12.95 -5.29
N SER A 184 -18.52 -12.68 -6.47
CA SER A 184 -19.89 -13.10 -6.84
C SER A 184 -20.02 -14.61 -6.89
N GLU A 185 -19.05 -15.33 -7.49
CA GLU A 185 -19.04 -16.79 -7.59
C GLU A 185 -18.85 -17.49 -6.23
N ALA A 186 -18.03 -16.92 -5.35
CA ALA A 186 -17.78 -17.49 -4.04
C ALA A 186 -18.88 -17.20 -3.00
N GLY A 187 -19.93 -16.49 -3.39
CA GLY A 187 -21.00 -16.08 -2.46
C GLY A 187 -20.53 -15.11 -1.37
N ILE A 188 -19.38 -14.50 -1.60
CA ILE A 188 -18.67 -13.77 -0.58
C ILE A 188 -19.22 -12.36 -0.41
N ILE A 189 -20.03 -11.84 -1.29
CA ILE A 189 -20.90 -10.66 -1.09
C ILE A 189 -21.71 -10.42 -2.37
N SER A 190 -23.02 -10.23 -2.26
CA SER A 190 -23.76 -9.40 -3.19
C SER A 190 -23.31 -7.95 -2.95
N LEU A 191 -22.34 -7.46 -3.74
CA LEU A 191 -22.18 -6.02 -3.86
C LEU A 191 -23.52 -5.49 -4.36
N PRO A 192 -24.12 -4.48 -3.74
CA PRO A 192 -25.22 -3.79 -4.37
C PRO A 192 -24.72 -3.33 -5.74
N THR A 193 -25.42 -3.70 -6.79
CA THR A 193 -25.23 -3.17 -8.13
C THR A 193 -25.11 -1.67 -7.99
N LEU A 194 -23.95 -1.14 -8.34
CA LEU A 194 -23.80 0.30 -8.51
C LEU A 194 -24.73 0.71 -9.65
N GLU A 195 -25.98 1.00 -9.30
CA GLU A 195 -26.76 1.89 -10.11
C GLU A 195 -25.98 3.21 -10.15
N THR A 196 -25.62 3.59 -11.35
CA THR A 196 -25.00 4.86 -11.68
C THR A 196 -25.94 5.98 -11.24
N SER A 197 -25.84 6.39 -10.02
CA SER A 197 -26.31 7.71 -9.60
C SER A 197 -25.04 8.55 -9.44
N GLU A 198 -24.82 9.40 -10.42
CA GLU A 198 -23.96 10.56 -10.30
C GLU A 198 -24.31 11.30 -9.00
N LYS A 199 -23.44 11.12 -8.00
CA LYS A 199 -23.18 12.12 -6.97
C LYS A 199 -21.82 11.82 -6.39
N THR A 200 -20.85 12.59 -6.82
CA THR A 200 -19.69 12.93 -6.02
C THR A 200 -20.20 13.26 -4.62
N PRO A 201 -19.89 12.50 -3.57
CA PRO A 201 -20.11 13.01 -2.23
C PRO A 201 -19.11 14.16 -2.06
N ALA A 202 -19.66 15.37 -1.99
CA ALA A 202 -18.99 16.45 -1.28
C ALA A 202 -18.47 15.87 0.04
N LEU A 203 -17.32 16.41 0.54
CA LEU A 203 -16.77 16.15 1.87
C LEU A 203 -17.92 15.81 2.84
N SER A 204 -18.31 14.54 2.94
CA SER A 204 -19.29 14.13 3.92
C SER A 204 -18.55 14.12 5.25
N ASP A 205 -19.09 14.89 6.18
CA ASP A 205 -18.61 15.02 7.53
C ASP A 205 -18.18 13.65 8.07
N LYS A 206 -16.90 13.52 8.43
CA LYS A 206 -16.36 12.36 9.15
C LYS A 206 -17.01 12.34 10.53
N VAL A 207 -18.18 11.75 10.62
CA VAL A 207 -18.99 11.68 11.85
C VAL A 207 -19.06 10.24 12.31
N ILE A 208 -18.65 9.97 13.53
CA ILE A 208 -18.78 8.65 14.15
C ILE A 208 -19.51 8.77 15.50
N ASN A 209 -20.48 7.91 15.72
CA ASN A 209 -21.11 7.74 17.04
C ASN A 209 -20.44 6.56 17.75
N ILE A 210 -19.57 6.86 18.69
CA ILE A 210 -18.75 5.85 19.37
C ILE A 210 -19.54 4.86 20.22
N ASN A 211 -20.79 5.16 20.58
CA ASN A 211 -21.66 4.25 21.34
C ASN A 211 -22.38 3.21 20.46
N THR A 212 -22.44 3.43 19.15
CA THR A 212 -23.17 2.56 18.22
C THR A 212 -22.34 2.13 17.03
N ALA A 213 -21.10 2.61 16.94
CA ALA A 213 -20.21 2.29 15.85
C ALA A 213 -19.84 0.80 15.86
N SER A 214 -19.84 0.20 14.68
CA SER A 214 -19.31 -1.15 14.47
C SER A 214 -17.78 -1.20 14.62
N LEU A 215 -17.23 -2.41 14.72
CA LEU A 215 -15.78 -2.61 14.72
C LEU A 215 -15.12 -1.96 13.50
N GLU A 216 -15.78 -2.08 12.34
CA GLU A 216 -15.29 -1.52 11.08
C GLU A 216 -15.28 0.01 11.08
N GLU A 217 -16.32 0.63 11.62
CA GLU A 217 -16.39 2.09 11.73
C GLU A 217 -15.39 2.63 12.75
N LEU A 218 -15.15 1.92 13.85
CA LEU A 218 -14.13 2.27 14.82
C LEU A 218 -12.71 2.12 14.25
N ASP A 219 -12.46 1.12 13.40
CA ASP A 219 -11.17 0.92 12.71
C ASP A 219 -10.86 2.05 11.70
N GLU A 220 -11.85 2.88 11.33
CA GLU A 220 -11.62 4.07 10.52
C GLU A 220 -10.91 5.21 11.29
N LEU A 221 -10.96 5.19 12.60
CA LEU A 221 -10.27 6.16 13.43
C LEU A 221 -8.76 5.87 13.47
N TRP A 222 -7.94 6.88 13.23
CA TRP A 222 -6.48 6.72 13.22
C TRP A 222 -5.94 6.06 14.49
N GLY A 223 -5.17 4.99 14.32
CA GLY A 223 -4.55 4.26 15.42
C GLY A 223 -5.51 3.42 16.27
N VAL A 224 -6.77 3.26 15.84
CA VAL A 224 -7.73 2.31 16.42
C VAL A 224 -7.66 1.04 15.60
N GLY A 225 -6.98 0.02 16.11
CA GLY A 225 -7.03 -1.33 15.55
C GLY A 225 -7.97 -2.21 16.38
N LYS A 226 -8.07 -3.48 16.00
CA LYS A 226 -8.97 -4.48 16.62
C LYS A 226 -9.06 -4.44 18.12
N ILE A 227 -7.89 -4.45 18.75
CA ILE A 227 -7.81 -4.54 20.21
C ILE A 227 -8.43 -3.30 20.81
N ILE A 228 -8.13 -2.12 20.27
CA ILE A 228 -8.68 -0.86 20.78
C ILE A 228 -10.16 -0.74 20.44
N ALA A 229 -10.57 -1.14 19.23
CA ALA A 229 -11.99 -1.17 18.84
C ALA A 229 -12.78 -2.13 19.74
N GLN A 230 -12.23 -3.30 20.07
CA GLN A 230 -12.86 -4.23 21.01
C GLN A 230 -12.90 -3.64 22.43
N ASN A 231 -11.81 -3.00 22.89
CA ASN A 231 -11.79 -2.33 24.19
C ASN A 231 -12.85 -1.22 24.27
N ILE A 232 -13.14 -0.52 23.17
CA ILE A 232 -14.24 0.47 23.10
C ILE A 232 -15.59 -0.22 23.30
N ILE A 233 -15.82 -1.32 22.61
CA ILE A 233 -17.08 -2.09 22.72
C ILE A 233 -17.23 -2.66 24.13
N ASP A 234 -16.16 -3.28 24.67
CA ASP A 234 -16.17 -3.83 26.02
C ASP A 234 -16.45 -2.74 27.09
N TYR A 235 -15.92 -1.52 26.89
CA TYR A 235 -16.22 -0.37 27.73
C TYR A 235 -17.70 0.02 27.65
N ILE A 236 -18.28 0.05 26.44
CA ILE A 236 -19.70 0.37 26.24
C ILE A 236 -20.58 -0.66 26.95
N GLU A 237 -20.27 -1.96 26.83
CA GLU A 237 -21.02 -3.02 27.49
C GLU A 237 -20.90 -2.96 29.02
N ALA A 238 -19.70 -2.69 29.54
CA ALA A 238 -19.45 -2.63 30.98
C ALA A 238 -19.99 -1.38 31.67
N CYS A 239 -19.94 -0.22 30.98
CA CYS A 239 -20.23 1.10 31.57
C CYS A 239 -21.56 1.71 31.08
N GLY A 240 -22.24 1.06 30.12
CA GLY A 240 -23.48 1.57 29.51
C GLY A 240 -23.23 2.69 28.52
N GLY A 241 -22.06 2.77 27.93
CA GLY A 241 -21.63 3.73 26.92
C GLY A 241 -21.01 5.01 27.47
N PHE A 242 -20.48 5.80 26.54
CA PHE A 242 -19.86 7.10 26.81
C PHE A 242 -20.95 8.18 26.95
N LYS A 243 -20.75 9.09 27.89
CA LYS A 243 -21.65 10.26 28.11
C LYS A 243 -21.15 11.47 27.36
N THR A 244 -19.85 11.61 27.16
CA THR A 244 -19.19 12.64 26.38
C THR A 244 -18.20 12.02 25.40
N PRO A 245 -17.90 12.65 24.26
CA PRO A 245 -16.91 12.12 23.30
C PRO A 245 -15.51 11.94 23.91
N GLU A 246 -15.13 12.81 24.85
CA GLU A 246 -13.83 12.78 25.53
C GLU A 246 -13.65 11.56 26.42
N GLU A 247 -14.73 10.95 26.90
CA GLU A 247 -14.67 9.74 27.73
C GLU A 247 -14.08 8.54 26.99
N ILE A 248 -13.99 8.58 25.65
CA ILE A 248 -13.29 7.53 24.88
C ILE A 248 -11.82 7.37 25.30
N LYS A 249 -11.21 8.42 25.85
CA LYS A 249 -9.85 8.37 26.41
C LYS A 249 -9.72 7.49 27.66
N LEU A 250 -10.82 7.07 28.26
CA LEU A 250 -10.84 6.11 29.38
C LEU A 250 -10.57 4.68 28.91
N VAL A 251 -10.67 4.43 27.61
CA VAL A 251 -10.42 3.12 27.02
C VAL A 251 -8.93 2.88 26.87
N ASP A 252 -8.48 1.72 27.30
CA ASP A 252 -7.08 1.33 27.17
C ASP A 252 -6.65 1.31 25.70
N GLY A 253 -5.51 1.94 25.44
CA GLY A 253 -4.96 2.11 24.08
C GLY A 253 -5.38 3.42 23.40
N ILE A 254 -6.21 4.27 24.02
CA ILE A 254 -6.57 5.60 23.49
C ILE A 254 -5.88 6.68 24.32
N ASP A 255 -5.00 7.42 23.67
CA ASP A 255 -4.24 8.53 24.25
C ASP A 255 -4.64 9.89 23.63
N ASP A 256 -4.11 10.98 24.20
CA ASP A 256 -4.33 12.32 23.68
C ASP A 256 -3.83 12.48 22.23
N LYS A 257 -2.76 11.78 21.85
CA LYS A 257 -2.23 11.83 20.49
C LYS A 257 -3.23 11.29 19.45
N LYS A 258 -3.90 10.18 19.77
CA LYS A 258 -4.95 9.63 18.89
C LYS A 258 -6.14 10.56 18.80
N TRP A 259 -6.59 11.07 19.96
CA TRP A 259 -7.70 12.01 20.05
C TRP A 259 -7.46 13.29 19.23
N ASP A 260 -6.28 13.90 19.34
CA ASP A 260 -5.94 15.11 18.62
C ASP A 260 -5.80 14.82 17.12
N LYS A 261 -5.27 13.65 16.76
CA LYS A 261 -5.15 13.23 15.36
C LYS A 261 -6.49 13.06 14.68
N TRP A 262 -7.50 12.51 15.36
CA TRP A 262 -8.85 12.41 14.81
C TRP A 262 -9.47 13.78 14.56
N LYS A 263 -9.25 14.75 15.43
CA LYS A 263 -9.69 16.13 15.22
C LYS A 263 -8.98 16.80 14.04
N GLU A 264 -7.68 16.61 13.91
CA GLU A 264 -6.90 17.10 12.77
C GLU A 264 -7.39 16.51 11.44
N GLU A 265 -7.82 15.26 11.44
CA GLU A 265 -8.40 14.58 10.28
C GLU A 265 -9.85 14.99 9.99
N GLY A 266 -10.43 15.84 10.81
CA GLY A 266 -11.78 16.37 10.66
C GLY A 266 -12.89 15.44 11.18
N TRP A 267 -12.55 14.46 12.04
CA TRP A 267 -13.55 13.61 12.65
C TRP A 267 -14.42 14.36 13.67
N ILE A 268 -15.73 14.17 13.58
CA ILE A 268 -16.70 14.60 14.58
C ILE A 268 -17.13 13.38 15.38
N ILE A 269 -16.63 13.28 16.60
CA ILE A 269 -16.96 12.17 17.52
C ILE A 269 -18.25 12.51 18.27
N LYS A 270 -19.22 11.59 18.23
CA LYS A 270 -20.52 11.73 18.91
C LYS A 270 -20.78 10.57 19.86
N VAL A 271 -21.69 10.78 20.80
CA VAL A 271 -22.17 9.79 21.78
C VAL A 271 -23.70 9.58 21.72
N LYS A 272 -24.40 10.37 20.89
CA LYS A 272 -25.84 10.32 20.65
C LYS A 272 -26.16 10.52 19.18
#